data_ae35bd7d87ee9c9536fd0a3877db5927
#
_entry.id   ae35bd7d87ee9c9536fd0a3877db5927
#
_cell.length_a   1.000
_cell.length_b   1.000
_cell.length_c   1.000
_cell.angle_alpha   90.00
_cell.angle_beta   90.00
_cell.angle_gamma   90.00
#
_symmetry.space_group_name_H-M   'P 1'
#
loop_
_entity.id
_entity.type
_entity.pdbx_description
1 polymer ?
#
loop_
_entity_poly.entity_id
_entity_poly.type
_entity_poly.pdbx_seq_one_letter_code
_entity_poly.pdbx_strand_id
1 'polypeptide(L)'
;MAKKYKWNVTETLENGGSAEHTVELTCSFLTGKAIINIDGDEYNISVKPFSLRGTNQVFRLGSEAAMVTFPKKGAPTVTVEGELIPLSK
;
A
#
# COMPACT_ATOMS: atom_id res chain seq x y z
N MET A 1 -6.94 -7.80 15.55
CA MET A 1 -7.88 -7.95 14.47
C MET A 1 -7.35 -7.32 13.19
N ALA A 2 -7.43 -8.02 12.07
CA ALA A 2 -6.91 -7.50 10.81
C ALA A 2 -7.88 -6.49 10.19
N LYS A 3 -7.32 -5.45 9.60
CA LYS A 3 -8.09 -4.44 8.90
C LYS A 3 -7.69 -4.43 7.43
N LYS A 4 -8.65 -4.11 6.58
CA LYS A 4 -8.43 -4.02 5.14
C LYS A 4 -8.51 -2.58 4.66
N TYR A 5 -7.59 -2.23 3.78
CA TYR A 5 -7.55 -0.92 3.13
C TYR A 5 -7.36 -1.13 1.63
N LYS A 6 -7.93 -0.24 0.84
CA LYS A 6 -7.85 -0.34 -0.60
C LYS A 6 -7.58 1.01 -1.24
N TRP A 7 -6.73 1.02 -2.23
CA TRP A 7 -6.41 2.21 -3.02
C TRP A 7 -6.51 1.87 -4.50
N ASN A 8 -7.02 2.81 -5.29
CA ASN A 8 -7.00 2.72 -6.74
C ASN A 8 -6.03 3.76 -7.26
N VAL A 9 -5.09 3.32 -8.08
CA VAL A 9 -4.02 4.17 -8.59
C VAL A 9 -4.06 4.17 -10.09
N THR A 10 -4.00 5.36 -10.70
CA THR A 10 -3.93 5.49 -12.15
C THR A 10 -2.51 5.86 -12.55
N GLU A 11 -1.90 5.00 -13.36
CA GLU A 11 -0.57 5.25 -13.90
C GLU A 11 -0.70 5.91 -15.26
N THR A 12 0.04 7.01 -15.50
CA THR A 12 0.10 7.64 -16.80
C THR A 12 1.22 7.00 -17.61
N LEU A 13 0.88 6.48 -18.78
CA LEU A 13 1.82 5.79 -19.65
C LEU A 13 2.46 6.77 -20.62
N GLU A 14 3.65 6.42 -21.15
CA GLU A 14 4.40 7.26 -22.07
C GLU A 14 3.64 7.56 -23.36
N ASN A 15 2.79 6.65 -23.80
CA ASN A 15 2.03 6.83 -25.04
C ASN A 15 0.78 7.71 -24.85
N GLY A 16 0.61 8.32 -23.68
CA GLY A 16 -0.57 9.13 -23.39
C GLY A 16 -1.75 8.37 -22.85
N GLY A 17 -1.66 7.04 -22.76
CA GLY A 17 -2.70 6.21 -22.16
C GLY A 17 -2.55 6.13 -20.66
N SER A 18 -3.40 5.31 -20.04
CA SER A 18 -3.33 5.09 -18.60
C SER A 18 -3.55 3.61 -18.26
N ALA A 19 -3.01 3.22 -17.12
CA ALA A 19 -3.22 1.88 -16.57
C ALA A 19 -3.74 2.02 -15.15
N GLU A 20 -4.73 1.20 -14.82
CA GLU A 20 -5.32 1.20 -13.48
C GLU A 20 -4.70 0.11 -12.64
N HIS A 21 -4.34 0.46 -11.41
CA HIS A 21 -3.80 -0.50 -10.44
C HIS A 21 -4.64 -0.51 -9.19
N THR A 22 -4.82 -1.69 -8.61
CA THR A 22 -5.52 -1.85 -7.35
C THR A 22 -4.53 -2.32 -6.29
N VAL A 23 -4.49 -1.62 -5.17
CA VAL A 23 -3.66 -2.00 -4.04
C VAL A 23 -4.57 -2.29 -2.86
N GLU A 24 -4.46 -3.49 -2.30
CA GLU A 24 -5.22 -3.87 -1.11
C GLU A 24 -4.23 -4.26 -0.02
N LEU A 25 -4.48 -3.76 1.19
CA LEU A 25 -3.63 -4.06 2.33
C LEU A 25 -4.48 -4.68 3.42
N THR A 26 -4.04 -5.83 3.93
CA THR A 26 -4.63 -6.45 5.11
C THR A 26 -3.57 -6.45 6.19
N CYS A 27 -3.84 -5.79 7.30
CA CYS A 27 -2.83 -5.70 8.36
C CYS A 27 -3.44 -5.71 9.75
N SER A 28 -2.61 -6.09 10.72
CA SER A 28 -2.94 -6.02 12.13
C SER A 28 -1.78 -5.36 12.87
N PHE A 29 -2.05 -4.25 13.52
CA PHE A 29 -1.01 -3.55 14.28
C PHE A 29 -0.62 -4.29 15.54
N LEU A 30 -1.49 -5.18 16.04
CA LEU A 30 -1.20 -5.99 17.21
C LEU A 30 -0.20 -7.09 16.88
N THR A 31 -0.46 -7.85 15.84
CA THR A 31 0.37 -9.01 15.49
C THR A 31 1.53 -8.66 14.58
N GLY A 32 1.50 -7.48 13.94
CA GLY A 32 2.50 -7.09 12.96
C GLY A 32 2.30 -7.73 11.60
N LYS A 33 1.21 -8.47 11.43
CA LYS A 33 0.91 -9.12 10.15
C LYS A 33 0.49 -8.09 9.12
N ALA A 34 1.07 -8.17 7.95
CA ALA A 34 0.72 -7.27 6.85
C ALA A 34 0.91 -7.98 5.52
N ILE A 35 -0.15 -7.99 4.72
CA ILE A 35 -0.14 -8.60 3.39
C ILE A 35 -0.65 -7.54 2.42
N ILE A 36 0.16 -7.22 1.43
CA ILE A 36 -0.23 -6.27 0.39
C ILE A 36 -0.51 -7.04 -0.90
N ASN A 37 -1.64 -6.72 -1.53
CA ASN A 37 -2.05 -7.32 -2.80
C ASN A 37 -2.00 -6.22 -3.86
N ILE A 38 -1.19 -6.42 -4.88
CA ILE A 38 -1.02 -5.47 -5.96
C ILE A 38 -1.49 -6.14 -7.25
N ASP A 39 -2.63 -5.70 -7.76
CA ASP A 39 -3.22 -6.24 -9.00
C ASP A 39 -3.37 -7.77 -8.98
N GLY A 40 -3.70 -8.33 -7.82
CA GLY A 40 -3.90 -9.76 -7.65
C GLY A 40 -2.72 -10.53 -7.12
N ASP A 41 -1.54 -9.92 -7.05
CA ASP A 41 -0.34 -10.56 -6.54
C ASP A 41 -0.12 -10.19 -5.08
N GLU A 42 -0.02 -11.19 -4.22
CA GLU A 42 0.15 -10.98 -2.79
C GLU A 42 1.61 -11.01 -2.35
N TYR A 43 1.97 -10.08 -1.47
CA TYR A 43 3.30 -10.02 -0.87
C TYR A 43 3.15 -9.90 0.63
N ASN A 44 3.90 -10.72 1.37
CA ASN A 44 3.90 -10.70 2.82
C ASN A 44 4.96 -9.72 3.31
N ILE A 45 4.52 -8.64 3.95
CA ILE A 45 5.42 -7.62 4.50
C ILE A 45 5.31 -7.55 6.02
N SER A 46 4.93 -8.66 6.65
CA SER A 46 4.74 -8.74 8.10
C SER A 46 6.02 -8.45 8.87
N VAL A 47 5.85 -7.87 10.05
CA VAL A 47 6.93 -7.58 10.98
C VAL A 47 6.59 -8.18 12.34
N LYS A 48 7.44 -7.96 13.34
CA LYS A 48 7.19 -8.45 14.70
C LYS A 48 5.93 -7.82 15.28
N PRO A 49 5.30 -8.49 16.26
CA PRO A 49 4.14 -7.91 16.95
C PRO A 49 4.45 -6.52 17.48
N PHE A 50 3.49 -5.61 17.32
CA PHE A 50 3.57 -4.20 17.74
C PHE A 50 4.66 -3.38 17.02
N SER A 51 5.28 -3.92 15.96
CA SER A 51 6.37 -3.23 15.27
C SER A 51 5.98 -2.62 13.93
N LEU A 52 4.71 -2.73 13.54
CA LEU A 52 4.27 -2.24 12.23
C LEU A 52 4.19 -0.72 12.17
N ARG A 53 3.72 -0.09 13.25
CA ARG A 53 3.58 1.36 13.26
C ARG A 53 4.95 2.04 13.20
N GLY A 54 5.04 3.10 12.40
CA GLY A 54 6.28 3.83 12.19
C GLY A 54 7.16 3.27 11.10
N THR A 55 6.72 2.20 10.41
CA THR A 55 7.48 1.60 9.31
C THR A 55 6.90 2.00 7.96
N ASN A 56 7.66 1.76 6.91
CA ASN A 56 7.16 1.91 5.55
C ASN A 56 7.75 0.80 4.67
N GLN A 57 7.12 0.58 3.53
CA GLN A 57 7.53 -0.45 2.59
C GLN A 57 7.39 0.10 1.17
N VAL A 58 8.49 0.03 0.41
CA VAL A 58 8.50 0.47 -0.98
C VAL A 58 8.04 -0.67 -1.88
N PHE A 59 7.27 -0.35 -2.90
CA PHE A 59 6.86 -1.32 -3.90
C PHE A 59 6.70 -0.60 -5.25
N ARG A 60 6.43 -1.36 -6.29
CA ARG A 60 6.27 -0.82 -7.63
C ARG A 60 4.88 -1.03 -8.17
N LEU A 61 4.38 -0.02 -8.89
CA LEU A 61 3.14 -0.09 -9.66
C LEU A 61 3.49 0.22 -11.11
N GLY A 62 3.69 -0.83 -11.89
CA GLY A 62 4.16 -0.67 -13.25
C GLY A 62 5.54 -0.02 -13.26
N SER A 63 5.67 1.16 -13.85
CA SER A 63 6.92 1.89 -13.90
C SER A 63 7.07 2.90 -12.76
N GLU A 64 6.06 3.04 -11.90
CA GLU A 64 6.07 4.04 -10.84
C GLU A 64 6.50 3.46 -9.50
N ALA A 65 7.26 4.24 -8.73
CA ALA A 65 7.65 3.86 -7.39
C ALA A 65 6.55 4.25 -6.40
N ALA A 66 6.20 3.31 -5.53
CA ALA A 66 5.15 3.52 -4.54
C ALA A 66 5.65 3.14 -3.16
N MET A 67 4.98 3.65 -2.14
CA MET A 67 5.33 3.34 -0.76
C MET A 67 4.07 3.30 0.10
N VAL A 68 3.96 2.24 0.90
CA VAL A 68 2.94 2.19 1.94
C VAL A 68 3.60 2.60 3.26
N THR A 69 2.96 3.50 3.98
CA THR A 69 3.46 4.01 5.25
C THR A 69 2.49 3.62 6.35
N PHE A 70 3.02 3.06 7.43
CA PHE A 70 2.25 2.73 8.63
C PHE A 70 2.57 3.80 9.68
N PRO A 71 1.74 4.87 9.77
CA PRO A 71 2.06 5.95 10.69
C PRO A 71 1.93 5.49 12.14
N LYS A 72 2.48 6.27 13.06
CA LYS A 72 2.37 5.96 14.48
C LYS A 72 0.93 6.05 14.95
N LYS A 73 0.11 6.80 14.24
CA LYS A 73 -1.30 6.99 14.56
C LYS A 73 -2.11 7.03 13.27
N GLY A 74 -3.29 6.41 13.28
CA GLY A 74 -4.20 6.49 12.16
C GLY A 74 -4.03 5.37 11.14
N ALA A 75 -4.68 5.53 10.00
CA ALA A 75 -4.70 4.52 8.94
C ALA A 75 -3.42 4.57 8.10
N PRO A 76 -3.03 3.42 7.52
CA PRO A 76 -1.92 3.41 6.57
C PRO A 76 -2.19 4.30 5.36
N THR A 77 -1.12 4.80 4.76
CA THR A 77 -1.21 5.64 3.57
C THR A 77 -0.35 5.07 2.46
N VAL A 78 -0.73 5.37 1.22
CA VAL A 78 0.04 4.99 0.04
C VAL A 78 0.39 6.26 -0.72
N THR A 79 1.67 6.37 -1.09
CA THR A 79 2.14 7.44 -1.97
C THR A 79 2.70 6.81 -3.23
N VAL A 80 2.49 7.48 -4.36
CA VAL A 80 3.03 7.06 -5.67
C VAL A 80 3.77 8.24 -6.24
N GLU A 81 5.05 8.08 -6.51
CA GLU A 81 5.94 9.16 -6.97
C GLU A 81 5.83 10.40 -6.10
N GLY A 82 5.74 10.17 -4.77
CA GLY A 82 5.63 11.26 -3.79
C GLY A 82 4.23 11.84 -3.60
N GLU A 83 3.24 11.34 -4.35
CA GLU A 83 1.89 11.88 -4.30
C GLU A 83 0.98 10.97 -3.47
N LEU A 84 0.28 11.56 -2.51
CA LEU A 84 -0.61 10.80 -1.62
C LEU A 84 -1.85 10.33 -2.38
N ILE A 85 -2.13 9.03 -2.28
CA ILE A 85 -3.29 8.43 -2.93
C ILE A 85 -4.40 8.29 -1.88
N PRO A 86 -5.61 8.80 -2.15
CA PRO A 86 -6.72 8.65 -1.19
C PRO A 86 -7.20 7.21 -1.09
N LEU A 87 -7.67 6.85 0.10
CA LEU A 87 -8.29 5.56 0.33
C LEU A 87 -9.56 5.42 -0.49
N SER A 88 -9.75 4.26 -1.09
CA SER A 88 -11.01 3.91 -1.73
C SER A 88 -12.00 3.40 -0.71
N LYS A 89 -13.26 3.65 -0.95
CA LYS A 89 -14.33 3.13 -0.07
C LYS A 89 -14.92 1.85 -0.62
#